data_57a884182aca97a026bb486b41d3c150
#
_entry.id   57a884182aca97a026bb486b41d3c150
#
_cell.length_a   1.000
_cell.length_b   1.000
_cell.length_c   1.000
_cell.angle_alpha   90.00
_cell.angle_beta   90.00
_cell.angle_gamma   90.00
#
_symmetry.space_group_name_H-M   'P 1'
#
loop_
_entity.id
_entity.type
_entity.pdbx_description
1 polymer ?
#
loop_
_entity_poly.entity_id
_entity_poly.type
_entity_poly.pdbx_seq_one_letter_code
_entity_poly.pdbx_strand_id
1 'polypeptide(L)'
;IGFEKNGYIIAKKLQTVINNNHKIETAIHKIKMKNKNEYTISPKLNPDNVKNIFLVDDVLKSGKTIIYGIKKILDYPVENLKTIILINRNHNQFPIGVDYIGLNLSTTLKEHIQVVLDKENECVYLS
;
A
#
# COMPACT_ATOMS: atom_id res chain seq x y z
N ILE A 1 -5.43 -4.27 1.44
CA ILE A 1 -5.86 -2.85 1.34
C ILE A 1 -4.81 -2.11 0.53
N GLY A 2 -5.21 -1.41 -0.52
CA GLY A 2 -4.32 -0.59 -1.33
C GLY A 2 -4.63 0.89 -1.24
N PHE A 3 -3.59 1.74 -1.18
CA PHE A 3 -3.75 3.18 -1.29
C PHE A 3 -4.19 3.59 -2.70
N GLU A 4 -5.17 4.46 -2.80
CA GLU A 4 -5.58 5.02 -4.09
C GLU A 4 -4.44 5.91 -4.65
N LYS A 5 -4.06 5.83 -5.93
CA LYS A 5 -4.61 4.93 -6.97
C LYS A 5 -3.75 3.67 -7.14
N ASN A 6 -2.44 3.85 -7.26
CA ASN A 6 -1.50 2.80 -7.67
C ASN A 6 -1.39 1.66 -6.65
N GLY A 7 -1.39 1.98 -5.36
CA GLY A 7 -1.36 0.95 -4.33
C GLY A 7 -2.56 0.00 -4.42
N TYR A 8 -3.73 0.52 -4.78
CA TYR A 8 -4.92 -0.30 -4.99
C TYR A 8 -4.80 -1.19 -6.25
N ILE A 9 -4.22 -0.68 -7.33
CA ILE A 9 -3.96 -1.47 -8.55
C ILE A 9 -2.98 -2.60 -8.23
N ILE A 10 -1.92 -2.32 -7.51
CA ILE A 10 -0.93 -3.32 -7.06
C ILE A 10 -1.60 -4.36 -6.17
N ALA A 11 -2.43 -3.94 -5.22
CA ALA A 11 -3.17 -4.84 -4.34
C ALA A 11 -4.07 -5.81 -5.12
N LYS A 12 -4.77 -5.33 -6.15
CA LYS A 12 -5.59 -6.18 -7.03
C LYS A 12 -4.75 -7.20 -7.81
N LYS A 13 -3.59 -6.79 -8.31
CA LYS A 13 -2.66 -7.69 -9.00
C LYS A 13 -2.13 -8.78 -8.05
N LEU A 14 -1.76 -8.40 -6.83
CA LEU A 14 -1.34 -9.35 -5.80
C LEU A 14 -2.46 -10.31 -5.41
N GLN A 15 -3.69 -9.83 -5.27
CA GLN A 15 -4.85 -10.67 -5.02
C GLN A 15 -5.04 -11.73 -6.10
N THR A 16 -4.93 -11.34 -7.36
CA THR A 16 -5.03 -12.27 -8.50
C THR A 16 -3.97 -13.36 -8.42
N VAL A 17 -2.71 -13.00 -8.15
CA VAL A 17 -1.61 -13.96 -8.01
C VAL A 17 -1.85 -14.92 -6.84
N ILE A 18 -2.27 -14.40 -5.69
CA ILE A 18 -2.56 -15.21 -4.50
C ILE A 18 -3.71 -16.17 -4.77
N ASN A 19 -4.81 -15.70 -5.33
CA ASN A 19 -5.98 -16.53 -5.61
C ASN A 19 -5.71 -17.61 -6.66
N ASN A 20 -4.82 -17.36 -7.63
CA ASN A 20 -4.45 -18.34 -8.65
C ASN A 20 -3.51 -19.44 -8.13
N ASN A 21 -2.68 -19.14 -7.13
CA ASN A 21 -1.64 -20.04 -6.64
C ASN A 21 -1.99 -20.71 -5.31
N HIS A 22 -2.96 -20.17 -4.58
CA HIS A 22 -3.33 -20.63 -3.24
C HIS A 22 -4.85 -20.62 -3.07
N LYS A 23 -5.36 -21.60 -2.31
CA LYS A 23 -6.79 -21.65 -1.93
C LYS A 23 -7.03 -20.78 -0.70
N ILE A 24 -6.73 -19.49 -0.82
CA ILE A 24 -6.91 -18.51 0.25
C ILE A 24 -7.99 -17.52 -0.18
N GLU A 25 -9.00 -17.36 0.65
CA GLU A 25 -10.02 -16.34 0.45
C GLU A 25 -9.46 -14.97 0.84
N THR A 26 -9.55 -14.02 -0.07
CA THR A 26 -9.07 -12.65 0.12
C THR A 26 -10.13 -11.63 -0.25
N ALA A 27 -10.22 -10.55 0.51
CA ALA A 27 -11.03 -9.39 0.19
C ALA A 27 -10.13 -8.20 -0.16
N ILE A 28 -10.61 -7.32 -1.03
CA ILE A 28 -9.88 -6.14 -1.45
C ILE A 28 -10.58 -4.88 -1.02
N HIS A 29 -9.80 -3.94 -0.49
CA HIS A 29 -10.27 -2.64 -0.03
C HIS A 29 -9.34 -1.54 -0.53
N LYS A 30 -9.92 -0.37 -0.73
CA LYS A 30 -9.21 0.84 -1.09
C LYS A 30 -9.13 1.76 0.12
N ILE A 31 -7.96 2.30 0.39
CA ILE A 31 -7.80 3.39 1.35
C ILE A 31 -7.46 4.68 0.61
N LYS A 32 -8.16 5.75 0.92
CA LYS A 32 -7.90 7.05 0.33
C LYS A 32 -7.99 8.18 1.35
N MET A 33 -7.28 9.24 1.09
CA MET A 33 -7.36 10.47 1.86
C MET A 33 -8.68 11.19 1.58
N LYS A 34 -9.44 11.46 2.62
CA LYS A 34 -10.69 12.24 2.57
C LYS A 34 -10.38 13.73 2.75
N ASN A 35 -9.64 14.03 3.81
CA ASN A 35 -9.17 15.36 4.16
C ASN A 35 -7.72 15.27 4.61
N LYS A 36 -7.10 16.42 4.92
CA LYS A 36 -5.74 16.44 5.46
C LYS A 36 -5.63 15.51 6.68
N ASN A 37 -4.81 14.47 6.55
CA ASN A 37 -4.53 13.48 7.59
C ASN A 37 -5.73 12.59 8.01
N GLU A 38 -6.83 12.62 7.27
CA GLU A 38 -7.99 11.75 7.48
C GLU A 38 -8.15 10.80 6.29
N TYR A 39 -8.26 9.51 6.60
CA TYR A 39 -8.36 8.44 5.60
C TYR A 39 -9.66 7.66 5.76
N THR A 40 -10.18 7.17 4.64
CA THR A 40 -11.35 6.29 4.59
C THR A 40 -11.02 4.99 3.89
N ILE A 41 -11.65 3.90 4.33
CA ILE A 41 -11.53 2.56 3.73
C ILE A 41 -12.86 2.21 3.07
N SER A 42 -12.79 1.78 1.81
CA SER A 42 -13.97 1.40 1.03
C SER A 42 -13.70 0.10 0.24
N PRO A 43 -14.60 -0.88 0.26
CA PRO A 43 -15.72 -1.03 1.21
C PRO A 43 -15.26 -1.04 2.66
N LYS A 44 -16.16 -0.76 3.59
CA LYS A 44 -15.84 -0.83 5.03
C LYS A 44 -15.35 -2.24 5.40
N LEU A 45 -14.39 -2.31 6.30
CA LEU A 45 -13.95 -3.59 6.87
C LEU A 45 -15.05 -4.15 7.78
N ASN A 46 -15.22 -5.46 7.73
CA ASN A 46 -16.06 -6.16 8.69
C ASN A 46 -15.23 -6.51 9.94
N PRO A 47 -15.53 -5.95 11.12
CA PRO A 47 -14.77 -6.21 12.34
C PRO A 47 -14.67 -7.70 12.71
N ASP A 48 -15.64 -8.50 12.33
CA ASP A 48 -15.68 -9.93 12.67
C ASP A 48 -14.70 -10.77 11.81
N ASN A 49 -14.31 -10.26 10.64
CA ASN A 49 -13.50 -10.99 9.67
C ASN A 49 -12.12 -10.38 9.43
N VAL A 50 -11.84 -9.20 9.99
CA VAL A 50 -10.60 -8.46 9.73
C VAL A 50 -9.51 -8.85 10.73
N LYS A 51 -8.77 -9.91 10.42
CA LYS A 51 -7.66 -10.39 11.28
C LYS A 51 -6.30 -10.08 10.69
N ASN A 52 -6.10 -10.40 9.42
CA ASN A 52 -4.83 -10.27 8.74
C ASN A 52 -4.96 -9.28 7.58
N ILE A 53 -4.14 -8.26 7.58
CA ILE A 53 -4.17 -7.21 6.57
C ILE A 53 -2.79 -7.04 5.94
N PHE A 54 -2.77 -6.91 4.61
CA PHE A 54 -1.67 -6.32 3.86
C PHE A 54 -2.04 -4.90 3.45
N LEU A 55 -1.21 -3.95 3.83
CA LEU A 55 -1.32 -2.56 3.39
C LEU A 55 -0.33 -2.31 2.27
N VAL A 56 -0.84 -1.90 1.11
CA VAL A 56 -0.09 -1.84 -0.14
C VAL A 56 -0.02 -0.41 -0.67
N ASP A 57 1.18 0.03 -1.02
CA ASP A 57 1.41 1.32 -1.68
C ASP A 57 2.45 1.17 -2.80
N ASP A 58 2.52 2.15 -3.69
CA ASP A 58 3.45 2.13 -4.82
C ASP A 58 4.84 2.64 -4.42
N VAL A 59 4.95 3.81 -3.82
CA VAL A 59 6.23 4.44 -3.47
C VAL A 59 6.25 4.87 -2.01
N LEU A 60 7.24 4.38 -1.27
CA LEU A 60 7.55 4.87 0.07
C LEU A 60 8.43 6.10 -0.05
N LYS A 61 7.87 7.26 0.28
CA LYS A 61 8.57 8.54 0.32
C LYS A 61 9.03 8.84 1.75
N SER A 62 8.24 9.60 2.50
CA SER A 62 8.55 9.95 3.90
C SER A 62 8.11 8.90 4.92
N GLY A 63 7.19 8.02 4.55
CA GLY A 63 6.52 7.09 5.45
C GLY A 63 5.23 7.63 6.09
N LYS A 64 4.94 8.92 5.91
CA LYS A 64 3.78 9.57 6.53
C LYS A 64 2.45 8.94 6.11
N THR A 65 2.26 8.70 4.81
CA THR A 65 1.05 8.08 4.26
C THR A 65 0.78 6.71 4.88
N ILE A 66 1.82 5.88 4.96
CA ILE A 66 1.72 4.54 5.57
C ILE A 66 1.28 4.63 7.04
N ILE A 67 1.87 5.54 7.82
CA ILE A 67 1.51 5.71 9.23
C ILE A 67 0.06 6.12 9.40
N TYR A 68 -0.44 7.06 8.61
CA TYR A 68 -1.86 7.43 8.66
C TYR A 68 -2.79 6.30 8.20
N GLY A 69 -2.37 5.50 7.22
CA GLY A 69 -3.08 4.30 6.82
C GLY A 69 -3.15 3.27 7.95
N ILE A 70 -2.04 3.02 8.63
CA ILE A 70 -1.98 2.13 9.80
C ILE A 70 -2.88 2.65 10.91
N LYS A 71 -2.82 3.93 11.22
CA LYS A 71 -3.71 4.56 12.20
C LYS A 71 -5.18 4.28 11.89
N LYS A 72 -5.59 4.42 10.63
CA LYS A 72 -6.97 4.16 10.20
C LYS A 72 -7.35 2.68 10.32
N ILE A 73 -6.46 1.79 9.97
CA ILE A 73 -6.67 0.34 10.06
C ILE A 73 -6.82 -0.10 11.52
N LEU A 74 -6.09 0.52 12.43
CA LEU A 74 -6.13 0.19 13.86
C LEU A 74 -7.44 0.61 14.57
N ASP A 75 -8.35 1.29 13.89
CA ASP A 75 -9.74 1.44 14.36
C ASP A 75 -10.49 0.08 14.41
N TYR A 76 -9.93 -0.95 13.78
CA TYR A 76 -10.48 -2.30 13.71
C TYR A 76 -9.65 -3.29 14.54
N PRO A 77 -10.22 -4.44 14.96
CA PRO A 77 -9.52 -5.44 15.79
C PRO A 77 -8.57 -6.32 14.96
N VAL A 78 -7.56 -5.71 14.36
CA VAL A 78 -6.57 -6.37 13.51
C VAL A 78 -5.56 -7.11 14.36
N GLU A 79 -5.27 -8.36 14.03
CA GLU A 79 -4.26 -9.18 14.72
C GLU A 79 -2.88 -9.05 14.08
N ASN A 80 -2.85 -9.03 12.74
CA ASN A 80 -1.61 -8.93 11.97
C ASN A 80 -1.74 -7.92 10.84
N LEU A 81 -0.78 -7.04 10.75
CA LEU A 81 -0.67 -6.03 9.70
C LEU A 81 0.74 -6.08 9.10
N LYS A 82 0.82 -6.28 7.80
CA LYS A 82 2.05 -6.27 7.02
C LYS A 82 1.98 -5.19 5.94
N THR A 83 3.12 -4.63 5.60
CA THR A 83 3.22 -3.58 4.57
C THR A 83 3.95 -4.11 3.34
N ILE A 84 3.41 -3.75 2.17
CA ILE A 84 3.96 -4.10 0.86
C ILE A 84 4.16 -2.80 0.07
N ILE A 85 5.38 -2.51 -0.33
CA ILE A 85 5.75 -1.32 -1.10
C ILE A 85 6.47 -1.75 -2.37
N LEU A 86 6.07 -1.19 -3.52
CA LEU A 86 6.75 -1.48 -4.78
C LEU A 86 8.14 -0.85 -4.83
N ILE A 87 8.24 0.44 -4.53
CA ILE A 87 9.50 1.20 -4.57
C ILE A 87 9.78 1.88 -3.24
N ASN A 88 10.91 1.55 -2.61
CA ASN A 88 11.40 2.24 -1.43
C ASN A 88 12.52 3.22 -1.84
N ARG A 89 12.34 4.49 -1.54
CA ARG A 89 13.31 5.56 -1.83
C ARG A 89 14.40 5.72 -0.76
N ASN A 90 14.27 5.05 0.38
CA ASN A 90 15.18 5.18 1.54
C ASN A 90 15.28 6.61 2.13
N HIS A 91 14.22 7.42 2.00
CA HIS A 91 14.16 8.80 2.51
C HIS A 91 13.13 8.94 3.66
N ASN A 92 13.05 7.96 4.54
CA ASN A 92 12.07 7.96 5.62
C ASN A 92 12.29 9.14 6.58
N GLN A 93 11.24 9.92 6.80
CA GLN A 93 11.16 10.96 7.82
C GLN A 93 10.37 10.48 9.05
N PHE A 94 9.61 9.39 8.89
CA PHE A 94 8.79 8.78 9.92
C PHE A 94 9.31 7.37 10.22
N PRO A 95 9.22 6.92 11.49
CA PRO A 95 9.75 5.61 11.91
C PRO A 95 8.83 4.48 11.44
N ILE A 96 9.00 4.04 10.21
CA ILE A 96 8.26 2.94 9.61
C ILE A 96 9.19 1.89 9.03
N GLY A 97 8.96 0.63 9.40
CA GLY A 97 9.56 -0.52 8.75
C GLY A 97 8.60 -1.11 7.72
N VAL A 98 9.10 -1.50 6.57
CA VAL A 98 8.33 -2.17 5.52
C VAL A 98 8.67 -3.64 5.49
N ASP A 99 7.64 -4.50 5.44
CA ASP A 99 7.83 -5.95 5.45
C ASP A 99 8.27 -6.49 4.10
N TYR A 100 7.65 -6.01 3.01
CA TYR A 100 7.94 -6.45 1.65
C TYR A 100 8.20 -5.27 0.73
N ILE A 101 9.35 -5.29 0.06
CA ILE A 101 9.80 -4.23 -0.85
C ILE A 101 10.10 -4.85 -2.21
N GLY A 102 9.51 -4.29 -3.27
CA GLY A 102 9.80 -4.72 -4.63
C GLY A 102 11.20 -4.30 -5.06
N LEU A 103 11.52 -3.01 -4.94
CA LEU A 103 12.80 -2.44 -5.32
C LEU A 103 13.21 -1.32 -4.36
N ASN A 104 14.44 -1.37 -3.88
CA ASN A 104 15.08 -0.24 -3.22
C ASN A 104 15.78 0.63 -4.27
N LEU A 105 15.45 1.91 -4.29
CA LEU A 105 16.02 2.86 -5.23
C LEU A 105 16.42 4.13 -4.49
N SER A 106 17.71 4.27 -4.21
CA SER A 106 18.26 5.47 -3.59
C SER A 106 18.18 6.63 -4.58
N THR A 107 17.44 7.67 -4.22
CA THR A 107 17.22 8.86 -5.02
C THR A 107 17.69 10.10 -4.26
N THR A 108 17.97 11.18 -4.98
CA THR A 108 18.17 12.49 -4.34
C THR A 108 16.83 13.09 -3.92
N LEU A 109 16.85 14.09 -3.06
CA LEU A 109 15.63 14.78 -2.62
C LEU A 109 14.91 15.50 -3.77
N LYS A 110 15.63 15.81 -4.85
CA LYS A 110 15.09 16.49 -6.03
C LYS A 110 14.51 15.55 -7.08
N GLU A 111 14.88 14.28 -7.03
CA GLU A 111 14.37 13.27 -7.96
C GLU A 111 12.99 12.81 -7.52
N HIS A 112 12.15 12.52 -8.49
CA HIS A 112 10.81 12.00 -8.29
C HIS A 112 10.65 10.64 -8.96
N ILE A 113 9.96 9.74 -8.28
CA ILE A 113 9.57 8.44 -8.83
C ILE A 113 8.11 8.52 -9.21
N GLN A 114 7.82 8.16 -10.45
CA GLN A 114 6.47 8.02 -10.97
C GLN A 114 6.24 6.57 -11.39
N VAL A 115 5.19 5.99 -10.85
CA VAL A 115 4.75 4.63 -11.20
C VAL A 115 3.54 4.75 -12.11
N VAL A 116 3.63 4.13 -13.30
CA VAL A 116 2.55 4.04 -14.28
C VAL A 116 2.10 2.59 -14.38
N LEU A 117 0.83 2.34 -14.12
CA LEU A 117 0.22 1.01 -14.11
C LEU A 117 -0.99 0.95 -15.05
N ASP A 118 -0.80 1.42 -16.27
CA ASP A 118 -1.80 1.31 -17.33
C ASP A 118 -1.79 -0.10 -17.94
N LYS A 119 -2.92 -0.50 -18.53
CA LYS A 119 -3.06 -1.83 -19.14
C LYS A 119 -2.04 -2.12 -20.25
N GLU A 120 -1.53 -1.08 -20.90
CA GLU A 120 -0.62 -1.19 -22.04
C GLU A 120 0.85 -0.87 -21.69
N ASN A 121 1.08 -0.05 -20.65
CA ASN A 121 2.41 0.40 -20.25
C ASN A 121 2.55 0.37 -18.73
N GLU A 122 3.28 -0.61 -18.23
CA GLU A 122 3.66 -0.67 -16.82
C GLU A 122 5.12 -0.30 -16.67
N CYS A 123 5.41 0.82 -16.02
CA CYS A 123 6.77 1.29 -15.86
C CYS A 123 6.94 2.21 -14.65
N VAL A 124 8.19 2.36 -14.25
CA VAL A 124 8.62 3.26 -13.20
C VAL A 124 9.58 4.27 -13.81
N TYR A 125 9.30 5.55 -13.63
CA TYR A 125 10.13 6.64 -14.09
C TYR A 125 10.83 7.33 -12.94
N LEU A 126 12.08 7.68 -13.16
CA LEU A 126 12.85 8.60 -12.32
C LEU A 126 13.03 9.91 -13.08
N SER A 127 12.66 11.00 -12.46
CA SER A 127 12.79 12.33 -13.06
C SER A 127 13.42 13.36 -12.10
#